data_0f04698de73c1a8b4a7283b0ebb14bd4
#
_entry.id   0f04698de73c1a8b4a7283b0ebb14bd4
#
_cell.length_a   1.000
_cell.length_b   1.000
_cell.length_c   1.000
_cell.angle_alpha   90.00
_cell.angle_beta   90.00
_cell.angle_gamma   90.00
#
_symmetry.space_group_name_H-M   'P 1'
#
loop_
_entity.id
_entity.type
_entity.pdbx_description
1 polymer ?
#
loop_
_entity_poly.entity_id
_entity_poly.type
_entity_poly.pdbx_seq_one_letter_code
_entity_poly.pdbx_strand_id
1 'polypeptide(L)'
;MSASHWFSKSYTEAKKRFHESVNQLESLGHQVQRDSLSLDLLGPDGEDLTIDIAVLGSLTSSKLLLYTSGIHGVEGFAGSAIQLSVIDMLKNQKLIEDYCIIFVHIINPFGMAWHRRVNENNVDMNRNFINTHSGEPDGYKKIDKFLNPNTIPKKFELSFYIDGIKLILKYGFTNFKQWFAQGQYTRPSSLQYGGDKPVSYTHLTLPTILLV
;
A
#
# COMPACT_ATOMS: atom_id res chain seq x y z
N MET A 1 -18.75 -19.03 0.31
CA MET A 1 -19.06 -17.65 -0.16
C MET A 1 -18.20 -17.31 -1.37
N SER A 2 -18.70 -16.51 -2.32
CA SER A 2 -17.89 -16.05 -3.45
C SER A 2 -16.78 -15.11 -2.94
N ALA A 3 -15.57 -15.17 -3.49
CA ALA A 3 -14.47 -14.27 -3.14
C ALA A 3 -14.83 -12.77 -3.31
N SER A 4 -15.76 -12.46 -4.23
CA SER A 4 -16.28 -11.11 -4.44
C SER A 4 -16.95 -10.50 -3.23
N HIS A 5 -17.44 -11.32 -2.28
CA HIS A 5 -18.06 -10.85 -1.03
C HIS A 5 -17.11 -10.01 -0.17
N TRP A 6 -15.81 -10.27 -0.21
CA TRP A 6 -14.82 -9.58 0.61
C TRP A 6 -14.37 -8.23 0.03
N PHE A 7 -14.54 -8.02 -1.27
CA PHE A 7 -14.11 -6.79 -1.93
C PHE A 7 -15.04 -5.62 -1.59
N SER A 8 -14.45 -4.50 -1.27
CA SER A 8 -15.12 -3.21 -1.06
C SER A 8 -15.03 -2.37 -2.33
N LYS A 9 -16.01 -1.46 -2.52
CA LYS A 9 -16.08 -0.60 -3.72
C LYS A 9 -15.36 0.74 -3.55
N SER A 10 -15.11 1.14 -2.28
CA SER A 10 -14.41 2.38 -1.93
C SER A 10 -13.53 2.17 -0.71
N TYR A 11 -12.62 3.13 -0.48
CA TYR A 11 -11.82 3.19 0.73
C TYR A 11 -12.72 3.26 1.98
N THR A 12 -13.72 4.13 1.96
CA THR A 12 -14.67 4.32 3.08
C THR A 12 -15.41 3.02 3.43
N GLU A 13 -15.87 2.28 2.40
CA GLU A 13 -16.50 0.97 2.62
C GLU A 13 -15.51 -0.03 3.23
N ALA A 14 -14.28 -0.08 2.72
CA ALA A 14 -13.25 -0.99 3.24
C ALA A 14 -12.92 -0.69 4.71
N LYS A 15 -12.70 0.59 5.05
CA LYS A 15 -12.47 1.06 6.40
C LYS A 15 -13.61 0.69 7.34
N LYS A 16 -14.85 1.00 6.95
CA LYS A 16 -16.05 0.66 7.71
C LYS A 16 -16.14 -0.84 8.00
N ARG A 17 -16.00 -1.67 6.97
CA ARG A 17 -16.06 -3.14 7.09
C ARG A 17 -14.95 -3.69 7.97
N PHE A 18 -13.75 -3.11 7.92
CA PHE A 18 -12.64 -3.49 8.79
C PHE A 18 -13.03 -3.24 10.26
N HIS A 19 -13.47 -2.03 10.60
CA HIS A 19 -13.91 -1.71 11.95
C HIS A 19 -15.06 -2.59 12.44
N GLU A 20 -16.08 -2.82 11.61
CA GLU A 20 -17.20 -3.69 11.94
C GLU A 20 -16.75 -5.14 12.20
N SER A 21 -15.83 -5.65 11.39
CA SER A 21 -15.31 -7.01 11.56
C SER A 21 -14.47 -7.15 12.83
N VAL A 22 -13.68 -6.13 13.16
CA VAL A 22 -12.91 -6.09 14.42
C VAL A 22 -13.82 -5.96 15.64
N ASN A 23 -14.89 -5.16 15.55
CA ASN A 23 -15.91 -5.07 16.63
C ASN A 23 -16.60 -6.41 16.87
N GLN A 24 -16.86 -7.18 15.81
CA GLN A 24 -17.44 -8.52 15.95
C GLN A 24 -16.50 -9.49 16.69
N LEU A 25 -15.18 -9.44 16.41
CA LEU A 25 -14.22 -10.27 17.15
C LEU A 25 -14.26 -9.94 18.67
N GLU A 26 -14.28 -8.66 19.02
CA GLU A 26 -14.35 -8.24 20.41
C GLU A 26 -15.65 -8.70 21.09
N SER A 27 -16.80 -8.59 20.40
CA SER A 27 -18.09 -9.06 20.90
C SER A 27 -18.14 -10.58 21.12
N LEU A 28 -17.29 -11.34 20.41
CA LEU A 28 -17.13 -12.79 20.58
C LEU A 28 -16.13 -13.16 21.69
N GLY A 29 -15.60 -12.17 22.41
CA GLY A 29 -14.70 -12.37 23.55
C GLY A 29 -13.21 -12.40 23.21
N HIS A 30 -12.80 -12.04 21.98
CA HIS A 30 -11.40 -11.89 21.66
C HIS A 30 -10.84 -10.62 22.34
N GLN A 31 -9.62 -10.72 22.87
CA GLN A 31 -8.88 -9.56 23.33
C GLN A 31 -8.44 -8.74 22.13
N VAL A 32 -8.94 -7.51 22.01
CA VAL A 32 -8.66 -6.60 20.87
C VAL A 32 -8.19 -5.25 21.40
N GLN A 33 -7.09 -4.75 20.83
CA GLN A 33 -6.66 -3.36 20.98
C GLN A 33 -6.71 -2.69 19.60
N ARG A 34 -7.00 -1.39 19.57
CA ARG A 34 -7.14 -0.63 18.31
C ARG A 34 -6.34 0.66 18.39
N ASP A 35 -5.85 1.06 17.24
CA ASP A 35 -5.29 2.38 17.03
C ASP A 35 -5.63 2.88 15.62
N SER A 36 -5.56 4.18 15.41
CA SER A 36 -5.83 4.81 14.12
C SER A 36 -4.96 6.04 13.96
N LEU A 37 -4.13 6.05 12.93
CA LEU A 37 -3.25 7.16 12.61
C LEU A 37 -3.87 8.01 11.50
N SER A 38 -4.22 9.25 11.79
CA SER A 38 -4.66 10.21 10.78
C SER A 38 -3.49 10.66 9.90
N LEU A 39 -3.75 10.79 8.60
CA LEU A 39 -2.82 11.45 7.69
C LEU A 39 -3.01 12.98 7.68
N ASP A 40 -4.07 13.49 8.35
CA ASP A 40 -4.53 14.88 8.26
C ASP A 40 -4.84 15.33 6.82
N LEU A 41 -5.29 14.38 6.01
CA LEU A 41 -5.68 14.54 4.62
C LEU A 41 -7.09 14.00 4.40
N LEU A 42 -7.78 14.58 3.42
CA LEU A 42 -9.10 14.13 3.01
C LEU A 42 -9.05 13.30 1.72
N GLY A 43 -9.94 12.35 1.64
CA GLY A 43 -10.20 11.59 0.43
C GLY A 43 -11.09 12.34 -0.57
N PRO A 44 -11.41 11.74 -1.73
CA PRO A 44 -12.20 12.38 -2.78
C PRO A 44 -13.63 12.75 -2.37
N ASP A 45 -14.20 12.04 -1.40
CA ASP A 45 -15.56 12.30 -0.89
C ASP A 45 -15.55 13.12 0.42
N GLY A 46 -14.39 13.67 0.80
CA GLY A 46 -14.20 14.45 2.03
C GLY A 46 -14.01 13.59 3.29
N GLU A 47 -13.77 12.31 3.14
CA GLU A 47 -13.52 11.38 4.24
C GLU A 47 -12.09 11.50 4.79
N ASP A 48 -11.94 11.29 6.10
CA ASP A 48 -10.64 11.24 6.76
C ASP A 48 -9.83 10.01 6.36
N LEU A 49 -8.59 10.23 5.97
CA LEU A 49 -7.66 9.18 5.58
C LEU A 49 -6.84 8.72 6.80
N THR A 50 -7.00 7.46 7.16
CA THR A 50 -6.35 6.88 8.34
C THR A 50 -5.68 5.54 8.02
N ILE A 51 -4.64 5.24 8.77
CA ILE A 51 -4.08 3.88 8.87
C ILE A 51 -4.67 3.28 10.13
N ASP A 52 -5.52 2.27 9.98
CA ASP A 52 -6.22 1.65 11.10
C ASP A 52 -5.49 0.37 11.52
N ILE A 53 -5.33 0.18 12.83
CA ILE A 53 -4.59 -0.95 13.40
C ILE A 53 -5.50 -1.72 14.34
N ALA A 54 -5.46 -3.04 14.24
CA ALA A 54 -6.10 -3.93 15.20
C ALA A 54 -5.09 -4.98 15.67
N VAL A 55 -4.98 -5.13 16.99
CA VAL A 55 -4.12 -6.12 17.64
C VAL A 55 -5.00 -7.13 18.34
N LEU A 56 -4.88 -8.40 17.98
CA LEU A 56 -5.58 -9.51 18.60
C LEU A 56 -4.60 -10.30 19.46
N GLY A 57 -4.95 -10.51 20.73
CA GLY A 57 -4.11 -11.17 21.71
C GLY A 57 -3.14 -10.24 22.41
N SER A 58 -2.08 -10.79 23.02
CA SER A 58 -1.13 -10.02 23.83
C SER A 58 0.14 -9.69 23.03
N LEU A 59 0.59 -8.44 23.15
CA LEU A 59 1.89 -8.00 22.58
C LEU A 59 3.09 -8.68 23.24
N THR A 60 2.91 -9.31 24.40
CA THR A 60 3.95 -10.11 25.10
C THR A 60 4.02 -11.55 24.62
N SER A 61 3.18 -11.95 23.65
CA SER A 61 3.18 -13.28 23.06
C SER A 61 4.49 -13.57 22.37
N SER A 62 4.94 -14.83 22.42
CA SER A 62 6.20 -15.24 21.77
C SER A 62 6.10 -15.32 20.25
N LYS A 63 4.87 -15.35 19.70
CA LYS A 63 4.61 -15.48 18.28
C LYS A 63 3.77 -14.31 17.77
N LEU A 64 4.27 -13.67 16.72
CA LEU A 64 3.64 -12.52 16.07
C LEU A 64 3.31 -12.83 14.61
N LEU A 65 2.08 -12.56 14.22
CA LEU A 65 1.66 -12.50 12.82
C LEU A 65 1.29 -11.06 12.48
N LEU A 66 1.96 -10.49 11.49
CA LEU A 66 1.72 -9.14 11.00
C LEU A 66 1.09 -9.20 9.60
N TYR A 67 -0.15 -8.73 9.49
CA TYR A 67 -0.86 -8.56 8.23
C TYR A 67 -0.91 -7.10 7.83
N THR A 68 -0.13 -6.71 6.84
CA THR A 68 -0.18 -5.37 6.26
C THR A 68 -0.85 -5.41 4.89
N SER A 69 -1.51 -4.31 4.50
CA SER A 69 -2.14 -4.20 3.19
C SER A 69 -2.01 -2.79 2.63
N GLY A 70 -2.04 -2.69 1.29
CA GLY A 70 -2.15 -1.43 0.59
C GLY A 70 -0.90 -0.54 0.63
N ILE A 71 0.32 -1.09 0.52
CA ILE A 71 1.53 -0.30 0.23
C ILE A 71 1.34 0.46 -1.08
N HIS A 72 0.85 -0.20 -2.12
CA HIS A 72 0.29 0.46 -3.29
C HIS A 72 -1.22 0.63 -3.05
N GLY A 73 -1.71 1.85 -3.12
CA GLY A 73 -3.08 2.14 -2.72
C GLY A 73 -4.13 1.34 -3.49
N VAL A 74 -4.02 1.25 -4.82
CA VAL A 74 -4.98 0.49 -5.65
C VAL A 74 -5.03 -0.99 -5.27
N GLU A 75 -3.90 -1.58 -4.89
CA GLU A 75 -3.81 -2.99 -4.44
C GLU A 75 -4.44 -3.17 -3.04
N GLY A 76 -4.69 -2.08 -2.32
CA GLY A 76 -5.34 -2.04 -1.00
C GLY A 76 -6.71 -2.71 -0.99
N PHE A 77 -7.47 -2.65 -2.09
CA PHE A 77 -8.76 -3.34 -2.19
C PHE A 77 -8.64 -4.85 -2.07
N ALA A 78 -7.62 -5.44 -2.72
CA ALA A 78 -7.35 -6.86 -2.59
C ALA A 78 -6.78 -7.20 -1.20
N GLY A 79 -5.85 -6.40 -0.68
CA GLY A 79 -5.29 -6.57 0.65
C GLY A 79 -6.34 -6.48 1.75
N SER A 80 -7.24 -5.50 1.68
CA SER A 80 -8.40 -5.35 2.58
C SER A 80 -9.30 -6.60 2.52
N ALA A 81 -9.63 -7.08 1.32
CA ALA A 81 -10.46 -8.28 1.16
C ALA A 81 -9.84 -9.51 1.83
N ILE A 82 -8.51 -9.68 1.71
CA ILE A 82 -7.78 -10.76 2.39
C ILE A 82 -7.85 -10.59 3.91
N GLN A 83 -7.60 -9.39 4.43
CA GLN A 83 -7.68 -9.12 5.89
C GLN A 83 -9.08 -9.40 6.42
N LEU A 84 -10.13 -8.93 5.74
CA LEU A 84 -11.53 -9.19 6.12
C LEU A 84 -11.83 -10.69 6.16
N SER A 85 -11.36 -11.45 5.16
CA SER A 85 -11.57 -12.89 5.12
C SER A 85 -10.83 -13.62 6.26
N VAL A 86 -9.62 -13.20 6.60
CA VAL A 86 -8.86 -13.77 7.73
C VAL A 86 -9.56 -13.44 9.06
N ILE A 87 -10.01 -12.20 9.25
CA ILE A 87 -10.77 -11.81 10.45
C ILE A 87 -12.03 -12.65 10.58
N ASP A 88 -12.75 -12.92 9.50
CA ASP A 88 -13.95 -13.75 9.54
C ASP A 88 -13.64 -15.20 9.93
N MET A 89 -12.54 -15.75 9.45
CA MET A 89 -12.09 -17.08 9.87
C MET A 89 -11.80 -17.14 11.38
N LEU A 90 -11.23 -16.06 11.94
CA LEU A 90 -10.88 -15.98 13.37
C LEU A 90 -12.10 -15.91 14.28
N LYS A 91 -13.26 -15.45 13.81
CA LYS A 91 -14.50 -15.36 14.63
C LYS A 91 -14.92 -16.70 15.24
N ASN A 92 -14.66 -17.79 14.55
CA ASN A 92 -15.07 -19.13 14.98
C ASN A 92 -13.90 -19.93 15.57
N GLN A 93 -12.74 -19.30 15.77
CA GLN A 93 -11.55 -19.96 16.31
C GLN A 93 -11.18 -19.39 17.67
N LYS A 94 -10.94 -20.24 18.65
CA LYS A 94 -10.26 -19.83 19.86
C LYS A 94 -8.81 -19.49 19.47
N LEU A 95 -8.39 -18.24 19.66
CA LEU A 95 -7.00 -17.87 19.47
C LEU A 95 -6.12 -18.76 20.32
N ILE A 96 -5.10 -19.35 19.71
CA ILE A 96 -4.12 -20.14 20.42
C ILE A 96 -3.41 -19.23 21.42
N GLU A 97 -3.35 -19.63 22.66
CA GLU A 97 -2.53 -18.94 23.66
C GLU A 97 -1.14 -18.74 23.11
N ASP A 98 -0.51 -17.58 23.34
CA ASP A 98 0.84 -17.24 22.88
C ASP A 98 0.95 -16.78 21.40
N TYR A 99 -0.14 -16.32 20.78
CA TYR A 99 -0.13 -15.61 19.51
C TYR A 99 -0.63 -14.18 19.65
N CYS A 100 0.06 -13.26 18.97
CA CYS A 100 -0.40 -11.92 18.70
C CYS A 100 -0.61 -11.76 17.17
N ILE A 101 -1.77 -11.27 16.77
CA ILE A 101 -2.04 -10.99 15.36
C ILE A 101 -2.28 -9.49 15.22
N ILE A 102 -1.50 -8.84 14.38
CA ILE A 102 -1.62 -7.41 14.09
C ILE A 102 -2.10 -7.23 12.65
N PHE A 103 -3.18 -6.50 12.49
CA PHE A 103 -3.67 -6.02 11.20
C PHE A 103 -3.37 -4.54 11.06
N VAL A 104 -2.74 -4.15 9.93
CA VAL A 104 -2.54 -2.76 9.53
C VAL A 104 -3.35 -2.52 8.25
N HIS A 105 -4.40 -1.80 8.37
CA HIS A 105 -5.39 -1.53 7.33
C HIS A 105 -5.53 -0.03 7.14
N ILE A 106 -5.13 0.54 6.13
CA ILE A 106 -4.35 0.40 4.90
C ILE A 106 -3.09 1.25 5.05
N ILE A 107 -1.91 0.78 4.64
CA ILE A 107 -0.66 1.55 4.78
C ILE A 107 -0.67 2.84 3.94
N ASN A 108 -1.30 2.80 2.75
CA ASN A 108 -1.46 3.95 1.86
C ASN A 108 -2.95 4.29 1.65
N PRO A 109 -3.62 4.90 2.63
CA PRO A 109 -5.03 5.26 2.51
C PRO A 109 -5.27 6.31 1.42
N PHE A 110 -4.34 7.25 1.22
CA PHE A 110 -4.42 8.21 0.12
C PHE A 110 -4.45 7.52 -1.23
N GLY A 111 -3.49 6.64 -1.48
CA GLY A 111 -3.45 5.91 -2.75
C GLY A 111 -4.69 5.04 -2.97
N MET A 112 -5.24 4.42 -1.92
CA MET A 112 -6.47 3.62 -2.04
C MET A 112 -7.68 4.50 -2.37
N ALA A 113 -7.89 5.60 -1.63
CA ALA A 113 -9.03 6.51 -1.82
C ALA A 113 -9.01 7.19 -3.20
N TRP A 114 -7.85 7.65 -3.65
CA TRP A 114 -7.67 8.32 -4.93
C TRP A 114 -7.34 7.38 -6.10
N HIS A 115 -7.45 6.07 -5.91
CA HIS A 115 -7.11 5.04 -6.92
C HIS A 115 -5.72 5.21 -7.54
N ARG A 116 -4.72 5.52 -6.70
CA ARG A 116 -3.32 5.72 -7.08
C ARG A 116 -2.43 4.63 -6.53
N ARG A 117 -1.35 4.36 -7.23
CA ARG A 117 -0.29 3.45 -6.75
C ARG A 117 0.49 4.08 -5.60
N VAL A 118 0.82 5.35 -5.74
CA VAL A 118 1.72 6.15 -4.89
C VAL A 118 0.96 6.86 -3.77
N ASN A 119 1.69 7.40 -2.80
CA ASN A 119 1.12 8.22 -1.74
C ASN A 119 0.84 9.68 -2.22
N GLU A 120 0.42 10.56 -1.31
CA GLU A 120 0.10 11.97 -1.56
C GLU A 120 1.28 12.76 -2.15
N ASN A 121 2.51 12.39 -1.81
CA ASN A 121 3.75 13.02 -2.31
C ASN A 121 4.31 12.34 -3.57
N ASN A 122 3.50 11.54 -4.27
CA ASN A 122 3.90 10.75 -5.43
C ASN A 122 5.01 9.71 -5.14
N VAL A 123 5.22 9.34 -3.88
CA VAL A 123 6.22 8.34 -3.50
C VAL A 123 5.67 6.93 -3.70
N ASP A 124 6.37 6.12 -4.49
CA ASP A 124 6.18 4.68 -4.48
C ASP A 124 6.85 4.11 -3.21
N MET A 125 6.02 3.82 -2.21
CA MET A 125 6.53 3.36 -0.92
C MET A 125 7.30 2.04 -1.04
N ASN A 126 6.99 1.19 -2.03
CA ASN A 126 7.75 -0.04 -2.30
C ASN A 126 9.11 0.24 -2.99
N ARG A 127 9.48 1.50 -3.21
CA ARG A 127 10.81 1.96 -3.64
C ARG A 127 11.51 2.77 -2.58
N ASN A 128 10.86 2.98 -1.43
CA ASN A 128 11.36 3.83 -0.35
C ASN A 128 12.18 3.08 0.72
N PHE A 129 12.11 1.74 0.78
CA PHE A 129 12.82 0.91 1.76
C PHE A 129 14.28 0.69 1.38
N ILE A 130 15.05 1.76 1.31
CA ILE A 130 16.49 1.70 1.03
C ILE A 130 17.25 2.66 1.95
N ASN A 131 18.53 2.37 2.17
CA ASN A 131 19.37 3.18 3.06
C ASN A 131 19.79 4.52 2.45
N THR A 132 19.81 4.64 1.12
CA THR A 132 20.27 5.84 0.41
C THR A 132 19.27 6.23 -0.66
N HIS A 133 18.59 7.36 -0.44
CA HIS A 133 17.62 7.94 -1.37
C HIS A 133 18.30 8.98 -2.25
N SER A 134 19.20 8.55 -3.13
CA SER A 134 19.94 9.46 -4.01
C SER A 134 20.14 8.89 -5.39
N GLY A 135 20.18 9.81 -6.36
CA GLY A 135 20.45 9.47 -7.74
C GLY A 135 19.29 8.86 -8.49
N GLU A 136 19.54 8.49 -9.71
CA GLU A 136 18.66 7.71 -10.56
C GLU A 136 19.48 6.63 -11.28
N PRO A 137 18.90 5.47 -11.56
CA PRO A 137 19.57 4.45 -12.34
C PRO A 137 19.93 4.98 -13.73
N ASP A 138 21.13 4.69 -14.22
CA ASP A 138 21.57 5.16 -15.55
C ASP A 138 20.60 4.79 -16.67
N GLY A 139 19.94 3.67 -16.53
CA GLY A 139 18.95 3.22 -17.49
C GLY A 139 17.65 4.03 -17.46
N TYR A 140 17.25 4.56 -16.29
CA TYR A 140 16.02 5.35 -16.18
C TYR A 140 16.04 6.59 -17.07
N LYS A 141 17.17 7.31 -17.11
CA LYS A 141 17.35 8.47 -17.99
C LYS A 141 17.07 8.17 -19.46
N LYS A 142 17.41 6.95 -19.90
CA LYS A 142 17.26 6.52 -21.30
C LYS A 142 15.80 6.30 -21.70
N ILE A 143 14.93 5.98 -20.73
CA ILE A 143 13.52 5.69 -20.96
C ILE A 143 12.57 6.73 -20.32
N ASP A 144 13.12 7.73 -19.63
CA ASP A 144 12.35 8.75 -18.89
C ASP A 144 11.26 9.44 -19.73
N LYS A 145 11.62 9.90 -20.93
CA LYS A 145 10.65 10.56 -21.84
C LYS A 145 9.52 9.64 -22.29
N PHE A 146 9.77 8.34 -22.33
CA PHE A 146 8.76 7.35 -22.63
C PHE A 146 7.85 7.09 -21.42
N LEU A 147 8.44 7.01 -20.23
CA LEU A 147 7.69 6.79 -18.98
C LEU A 147 6.88 8.02 -18.53
N ASN A 148 7.43 9.21 -18.78
CA ASN A 148 6.88 10.48 -18.31
C ASN A 148 6.66 11.42 -19.51
N PRO A 149 5.69 11.12 -20.40
CA PRO A 149 5.40 11.98 -21.53
C PRO A 149 4.82 13.32 -21.04
N ASN A 150 5.12 14.42 -21.72
CA ASN A 150 4.61 15.75 -21.39
C ASN A 150 3.10 15.91 -21.57
N THR A 151 2.48 14.99 -22.31
CA THR A 151 1.04 14.94 -22.55
C THR A 151 0.51 13.57 -22.20
N ILE A 152 -0.71 13.52 -21.67
CA ILE A 152 -1.37 12.23 -21.38
C ILE A 152 -1.61 11.51 -22.71
N PRO A 153 -1.04 10.30 -22.91
CA PRO A 153 -1.28 9.52 -24.12
C PRO A 153 -2.76 9.21 -24.30
N LYS A 154 -3.26 9.30 -25.54
CA LYS A 154 -4.61 8.85 -25.86
C LYS A 154 -4.72 7.34 -25.70
N LYS A 155 -5.92 6.84 -25.41
CA LYS A 155 -6.19 5.41 -25.11
C LYS A 155 -5.61 4.42 -26.14
N PHE A 156 -5.40 4.84 -27.39
CA PHE A 156 -4.77 4.05 -28.47
C PHE A 156 -3.81 4.92 -29.28
N GLU A 157 -2.74 5.36 -28.66
CA GLU A 157 -1.70 6.13 -29.36
C GLU A 157 -0.65 5.16 -29.94
N LEU A 158 -0.73 4.90 -31.23
CA LEU A 158 0.16 3.95 -31.91
C LEU A 158 1.65 4.33 -31.76
N SER A 159 1.94 5.64 -31.74
CA SER A 159 3.29 6.16 -31.52
C SER A 159 3.90 5.67 -30.21
N PHE A 160 3.12 5.62 -29.12
CA PHE A 160 3.57 5.13 -27.83
C PHE A 160 4.05 3.66 -27.89
N TYR A 161 3.28 2.80 -28.56
CA TYR A 161 3.67 1.39 -28.73
C TYR A 161 4.90 1.23 -29.61
N ILE A 162 4.98 2.00 -30.70
CA ILE A 162 6.14 1.99 -31.59
C ILE A 162 7.41 2.43 -30.83
N ASP A 163 7.33 3.47 -30.02
CA ASP A 163 8.47 3.96 -29.25
C ASP A 163 8.89 2.97 -28.16
N GLY A 164 7.95 2.30 -27.50
CA GLY A 164 8.26 1.19 -26.60
C GLY A 164 9.00 0.05 -27.31
N ILE A 165 8.54 -0.35 -28.50
CA ILE A 165 9.22 -1.39 -29.31
C ILE A 165 10.63 -0.95 -29.71
N LYS A 166 10.81 0.30 -30.17
CA LYS A 166 12.14 0.84 -30.52
C LYS A 166 13.09 0.80 -29.32
N LEU A 167 12.62 1.17 -28.13
CA LEU A 167 13.43 1.11 -26.92
C LEU A 167 13.83 -0.32 -26.56
N ILE A 168 12.91 -1.27 -26.68
CA ILE A 168 13.18 -2.70 -26.46
C ILE A 168 14.22 -3.22 -27.47
N LEU A 169 14.07 -2.88 -28.76
CA LEU A 169 15.03 -3.27 -29.81
C LEU A 169 16.41 -2.64 -29.58
N LYS A 170 16.46 -1.39 -29.13
CA LYS A 170 17.70 -0.66 -28.90
C LYS A 170 18.47 -1.13 -27.66
N TYR A 171 17.78 -1.42 -26.57
CA TYR A 171 18.41 -1.68 -25.27
C TYR A 171 18.24 -3.11 -24.78
N GLY A 172 17.43 -3.91 -25.45
CA GLY A 172 17.04 -5.25 -25.04
C GLY A 172 15.89 -5.27 -24.00
N PHE A 173 15.08 -6.30 -24.07
CA PHE A 173 13.88 -6.44 -23.22
C PHE A 173 14.22 -6.49 -21.72
N THR A 174 15.30 -7.19 -21.36
CA THR A 174 15.72 -7.34 -19.95
C THR A 174 16.09 -5.99 -19.34
N ASN A 175 16.91 -5.20 -20.03
CA ASN A 175 17.31 -3.87 -19.56
C ASN A 175 16.11 -2.93 -19.49
N PHE A 176 15.24 -2.92 -20.51
CA PHE A 176 14.05 -2.10 -20.54
C PHE A 176 13.14 -2.43 -19.33
N LYS A 177 12.86 -3.72 -19.09
CA LYS A 177 12.06 -4.18 -17.94
C LYS A 177 12.69 -3.77 -16.61
N GLN A 178 14.00 -3.94 -16.46
CA GLN A 178 14.72 -3.58 -15.25
C GLN A 178 14.62 -2.07 -14.97
N TRP A 179 14.89 -1.23 -15.97
CA TRP A 179 14.85 0.22 -15.83
C TRP A 179 13.42 0.74 -15.57
N PHE A 180 12.43 0.10 -16.18
CA PHE A 180 11.02 0.40 -15.92
C PHE A 180 10.62 0.11 -14.48
N ALA A 181 11.17 -0.95 -13.87
CA ALA A 181 10.80 -1.40 -12.52
C ALA A 181 11.64 -0.76 -11.41
N GLN A 182 12.82 -0.22 -11.73
CA GLN A 182 13.70 0.40 -10.74
C GLN A 182 13.13 1.71 -10.20
N GLY A 183 13.36 1.96 -8.89
CA GLY A 183 13.09 3.24 -8.28
C GLY A 183 14.05 4.34 -8.78
N GLN A 184 13.61 5.58 -8.73
CA GLN A 184 14.42 6.78 -8.94
C GLN A 184 14.15 7.79 -7.83
N TYR A 185 15.10 8.67 -7.51
CA TYR A 185 15.09 9.48 -6.31
C TYR A 185 15.37 10.97 -6.58
N THR A 186 15.31 11.39 -7.85
CA THR A 186 15.66 12.76 -8.27
C THR A 186 14.51 13.50 -8.97
N ARG A 187 13.42 12.81 -9.27
CA ARG A 187 12.30 13.34 -10.05
C ARG A 187 10.97 13.11 -9.34
N PRO A 188 10.56 14.01 -8.43
CA PRO A 188 9.37 13.82 -7.58
C PRO A 188 8.04 13.65 -8.34
N SER A 189 7.91 14.26 -9.52
CA SER A 189 6.69 14.17 -10.34
C SER A 189 6.67 12.98 -11.31
N SER A 190 7.74 12.20 -11.37
CA SER A 190 7.90 11.11 -12.33
C SER A 190 7.53 9.75 -11.74
N LEU A 191 7.28 8.77 -12.61
CA LEU A 191 7.00 7.38 -12.20
C LEU A 191 8.15 6.80 -11.39
N GLN A 192 7.81 5.85 -10.51
CA GLN A 192 8.76 5.09 -9.67
C GLN A 192 9.59 5.98 -8.73
N TYR A 193 9.07 7.17 -8.36
CA TYR A 193 9.74 8.02 -7.39
C TYR A 193 9.74 7.35 -6.02
N GLY A 194 10.92 7.07 -5.50
CA GLY A 194 11.11 6.42 -4.20
C GLY A 194 11.28 7.40 -3.02
N GLY A 195 11.09 8.69 -3.27
CA GLY A 195 11.30 9.73 -2.24
C GLY A 195 12.76 10.20 -2.16
N ASP A 196 12.97 11.38 -1.61
CA ASP A 196 14.29 11.95 -1.33
C ASP A 196 14.87 11.49 0.02
N LYS A 197 14.01 10.96 0.87
CA LYS A 197 14.31 10.42 2.21
C LYS A 197 13.32 9.28 2.52
N PRO A 198 13.61 8.42 3.51
CA PRO A 198 12.64 7.47 3.99
C PRO A 198 11.30 8.17 4.25
N VAL A 199 10.22 7.67 3.68
CA VAL A 199 8.86 8.12 4.02
C VAL A 199 8.78 8.02 5.52
N SER A 200 8.61 9.18 6.11
CA SER A 200 8.89 9.40 7.50
C SER A 200 8.31 8.25 8.32
N TYR A 201 9.06 7.87 9.25
CA TYR A 201 8.72 6.96 10.33
C TYR A 201 7.29 7.09 10.85
N THR A 202 6.60 8.21 10.61
CA THR A 202 5.18 8.37 10.92
C THR A 202 4.26 7.44 10.12
N HIS A 203 4.66 6.99 8.93
CA HIS A 203 3.87 6.04 8.14
C HIS A 203 4.30 4.58 8.34
N LEU A 204 5.53 4.34 8.81
CA LEU A 204 6.12 3.00 8.92
C LEU A 204 6.56 2.62 10.33
N THR A 205 6.77 3.54 11.20
CA THR A 205 6.76 3.23 12.62
C THR A 205 5.30 2.99 12.97
N LEU A 206 4.89 1.77 12.81
CA LEU A 206 3.90 1.19 13.72
C LEU A 206 4.23 1.76 15.07
N PRO A 207 3.34 2.60 15.59
CA PRO A 207 3.74 3.62 16.51
C PRO A 207 4.42 3.02 17.70
N THR A 208 5.21 3.84 18.34
CA THR A 208 5.70 3.71 19.71
C THR A 208 4.67 3.08 20.67
N ILE A 209 3.40 3.09 20.34
CA ILE A 209 2.28 2.42 21.03
C ILE A 209 2.41 0.89 21.06
N LEU A 210 3.09 0.27 20.08
CA LEU A 210 3.40 -1.17 20.10
C LEU A 210 4.70 -1.48 20.84
N LEU A 211 5.42 -0.49 21.36
CA LEU A 211 6.70 -0.61 22.05
C LEU A 211 6.64 -0.20 23.54
N VAL A 212 5.46 0.02 24.10
CA VAL A 212 5.26 0.34 25.53
C VAL A 212 4.59 -0.80 26.24
#